data_5e27fce05a405ccecbf9484de6ae8b59
#
_entry.id   5e27fce05a405ccecbf9484de6ae8b59
#
_cell.length_a   1.000
_cell.length_b   1.000
_cell.length_c   1.000
_cell.angle_alpha   90.00
_cell.angle_beta   90.00
_cell.angle_gamma   90.00
#
_symmetry.space_group_name_H-M   'P 1'
#
loop_
_entity.id
_entity.type
_entity.pdbx_description
1 polymer ?
#
loop_
_entity_poly.entity_id
_entity_poly.type
_entity_poly.pdbx_seq_one_letter_code
_entity_poly.pdbx_strand_id
1 'polypeptide(L)'
;MKKNIKKRKKWLIPVCIVVILIIVIGIIRYNNNMPVKEENPYTVFVRQYSEVYEPDWELENVGIRSETDEDYAGFRVHLWSEKDCWNLTDMARVSYTLEPKIRSYIGEKYQSYAISFIFESYAGRIFQFIFYDKDKKMVSMANLGWCGITLPKIIEAFPDMTSISTDGDVAISFDALKAIEQLESLQDWWCFSEIMPEKWKEYIWSIFPDCEIRDLSNYWEIEKVPW
;
A
#
# COMPACT_ATOMS: atom_id res chain seq x y z
N MET A 1 24.87 -43.06 -53.20
CA MET A 1 24.81 -41.93 -52.30
C MET A 1 23.76 -42.02 -51.16
N LYS A 2 22.78 -42.89 -51.16
CA LYS A 2 21.71 -42.95 -50.11
C LYS A 2 22.11 -43.65 -48.78
N LYS A 3 23.18 -44.41 -48.72
CA LYS A 3 23.62 -45.16 -47.48
C LYS A 3 24.27 -44.27 -46.41
N ASN A 4 24.87 -43.14 -46.76
CA ASN A 4 25.56 -42.27 -45.81
C ASN A 4 24.65 -41.33 -45.00
N ILE A 5 23.43 -41.03 -45.50
CA ILE A 5 22.47 -40.14 -44.83
C ILE A 5 21.82 -40.85 -43.65
N LYS A 6 21.57 -42.18 -43.75
CA LYS A 6 20.97 -42.97 -42.65
C LYS A 6 21.94 -43.14 -41.44
N LYS A 7 23.25 -43.18 -41.67
CA LYS A 7 24.24 -43.29 -40.58
C LYS A 7 24.36 -41.96 -39.82
N ARG A 8 24.32 -40.81 -40.48
CA ARG A 8 24.37 -39.49 -39.84
C ARG A 8 23.15 -39.21 -38.94
N LYS A 9 21.93 -39.62 -39.33
CA LYS A 9 20.72 -39.46 -38.49
C LYS A 9 20.75 -40.30 -37.20
N LYS A 10 21.42 -41.47 -37.21
CA LYS A 10 21.53 -42.31 -35.99
C LYS A 10 22.41 -41.71 -34.90
N TRP A 11 23.35 -40.83 -35.24
CA TRP A 11 24.24 -40.17 -34.29
C TRP A 11 23.70 -38.82 -33.80
N LEU A 12 22.84 -38.17 -34.55
CA LEU A 12 22.24 -36.89 -34.17
C LEU A 12 21.34 -37.04 -32.94
N ILE A 13 20.57 -38.10 -32.81
CA ILE A 13 19.64 -38.31 -31.69
C ILE A 13 20.38 -38.38 -30.34
N PRO A 14 21.41 -39.25 -30.16
CA PRO A 14 22.12 -39.30 -28.88
C PRO A 14 22.88 -38.00 -28.57
N VAL A 15 23.40 -37.30 -29.59
CA VAL A 15 24.05 -36.00 -29.39
C VAL A 15 23.07 -34.95 -28.88
N CYS A 16 21.86 -34.86 -29.45
CA CYS A 16 20.83 -33.96 -28.99
C CYS A 16 20.40 -34.28 -27.53
N ILE A 17 20.28 -35.55 -27.17
CA ILE A 17 19.93 -35.97 -25.80
C ILE A 17 21.02 -35.52 -24.82
N VAL A 18 22.28 -35.71 -25.15
CA VAL A 18 23.39 -35.26 -24.28
C VAL A 18 23.42 -33.75 -24.12
N VAL A 19 23.19 -32.99 -25.19
CA VAL A 19 23.13 -31.52 -25.11
C VAL A 19 21.95 -31.06 -24.23
N ILE A 20 20.77 -31.68 -24.37
CA ILE A 20 19.61 -31.36 -23.52
C ILE A 20 19.91 -31.67 -22.04
N LEU A 21 20.55 -32.82 -21.77
CA LEU A 21 20.94 -33.18 -20.40
C LEU A 21 21.92 -32.18 -19.79
N ILE A 22 22.90 -31.72 -20.57
CA ILE A 22 23.86 -30.69 -20.11
C ILE A 22 23.14 -29.39 -19.78
N ILE A 23 22.21 -28.97 -20.63
CA ILE A 23 21.41 -27.75 -20.40
C ILE A 23 20.58 -27.91 -19.13
N VAL A 24 19.87 -29.03 -18.96
CA VAL A 24 19.04 -29.29 -17.77
C VAL A 24 19.89 -29.31 -16.50
N ILE A 25 21.04 -30.00 -16.52
CA ILE A 25 21.96 -30.00 -15.38
C ILE A 25 22.51 -28.59 -15.12
N GLY A 26 22.78 -27.80 -16.16
CA GLY A 26 23.22 -26.42 -16.03
C GLY A 26 22.15 -25.55 -15.36
N ILE A 27 20.90 -25.70 -15.76
CA ILE A 27 19.76 -24.98 -15.18
C ILE A 27 19.55 -25.38 -13.68
N ILE A 28 19.61 -26.70 -13.40
CA ILE A 28 19.47 -27.20 -12.03
C ILE A 28 20.59 -26.65 -11.13
N ARG A 29 21.84 -26.68 -11.61
CA ARG A 29 22.99 -26.13 -10.87
C ARG A 29 22.89 -24.62 -10.68
N TYR A 30 22.44 -23.90 -11.71
CA TYR A 30 22.23 -22.46 -11.61
C TYR A 30 21.19 -22.13 -10.55
N ASN A 31 20.03 -22.79 -10.57
CA ASN A 31 18.97 -22.58 -9.57
C ASN A 31 19.41 -22.99 -8.15
N ASN A 32 20.17 -24.10 -8.01
CA ASN A 32 20.65 -24.55 -6.69
C ASN A 32 21.80 -23.69 -6.13
N ASN A 33 22.52 -22.95 -6.98
CA ASN A 33 23.60 -22.05 -6.56
C ASN A 33 23.13 -20.58 -6.46
N MET A 34 21.87 -20.28 -6.76
CA MET A 34 21.34 -18.96 -6.44
C MET A 34 21.39 -18.79 -4.92
N PRO A 35 22.02 -17.70 -4.42
CA PRO A 35 21.96 -17.42 -2.98
C PRO A 35 20.48 -17.36 -2.60
N VAL A 36 20.10 -18.13 -1.60
CA VAL A 36 18.77 -18.02 -0.99
C VAL A 36 18.67 -16.58 -0.53
N LYS A 37 17.83 -15.79 -1.21
CA LYS A 37 17.60 -14.40 -0.81
C LYS A 37 17.01 -14.47 0.59
N GLU A 38 17.78 -14.04 1.59
CA GLU A 38 17.26 -13.95 2.96
C GLU A 38 15.96 -13.16 2.91
N GLU A 39 14.92 -13.74 3.47
CA GLU A 39 13.64 -13.08 3.53
C GLU A 39 13.76 -11.88 4.45
N ASN A 40 13.18 -10.76 4.04
CA ASN A 40 13.18 -9.53 4.82
C ASN A 40 12.58 -9.81 6.23
N PRO A 41 13.33 -9.53 7.31
CA PRO A 41 12.89 -9.84 8.68
C PRO A 41 11.57 -9.14 9.06
N TYR A 42 11.31 -7.96 8.51
CA TYR A 42 10.04 -7.25 8.71
C TYR A 42 8.87 -7.98 8.05
N THR A 43 9.08 -8.55 6.86
CA THR A 43 8.08 -9.37 6.17
C THR A 43 7.78 -10.63 6.99
N VAL A 44 8.81 -11.30 7.50
CA VAL A 44 8.64 -12.48 8.37
C VAL A 44 7.86 -12.12 9.62
N PHE A 45 8.17 -10.97 10.24
CA PHE A 45 7.46 -10.51 11.43
C PHE A 45 5.97 -10.25 11.14
N VAL A 46 5.64 -9.49 10.11
CA VAL A 46 4.22 -9.16 9.80
C VAL A 46 3.44 -10.42 9.39
N ARG A 47 4.09 -11.36 8.68
CA ARG A 47 3.46 -12.63 8.29
C ARG A 47 3.04 -13.52 9.47
N GLN A 48 3.66 -13.36 10.65
CA GLN A 48 3.23 -14.08 11.86
C GLN A 48 1.81 -13.72 12.30
N TYR A 49 1.28 -12.60 11.81
CA TYR A 49 -0.07 -12.12 12.10
C TYR A 49 -1.02 -12.30 10.89
N SER A 50 -0.78 -13.32 10.06
CA SER A 50 -1.61 -13.57 8.86
C SER A 50 -3.09 -13.82 9.17
N GLU A 51 -3.44 -14.16 10.40
CA GLU A 51 -4.83 -14.28 10.85
C GLU A 51 -5.56 -12.93 10.96
N VAL A 52 -4.82 -11.82 10.92
CA VAL A 52 -5.39 -10.47 11.05
C VAL A 52 -5.90 -9.94 9.71
N TYR A 53 -5.28 -10.34 8.61
CA TYR A 53 -5.68 -9.89 7.28
C TYR A 53 -6.33 -11.01 6.46
N GLU A 54 -7.12 -10.63 5.45
CA GLU A 54 -7.86 -11.58 4.63
C GLU A 54 -6.94 -12.55 3.89
N PRO A 55 -7.34 -13.83 3.73
CA PRO A 55 -6.51 -14.87 3.11
C PRO A 55 -6.07 -14.57 1.67
N ASP A 56 -6.83 -13.76 0.96
CA ASP A 56 -6.56 -13.35 -0.42
C ASP A 56 -5.75 -12.03 -0.52
N TRP A 57 -5.29 -11.50 0.58
CA TRP A 57 -4.35 -10.38 0.59
C TRP A 57 -2.92 -10.89 0.63
N GLU A 58 -2.14 -10.51 -0.35
CA GLU A 58 -0.73 -10.82 -0.44
C GLU A 58 0.13 -9.71 0.16
N LEU A 59 1.08 -10.12 0.98
CA LEU A 59 2.04 -9.21 1.60
C LEU A 59 3.16 -8.93 0.59
N GLU A 60 3.10 -7.78 -0.07
CA GLU A 60 4.03 -7.42 -1.14
C GLU A 60 5.34 -6.82 -0.64
N ASN A 61 5.23 -5.80 0.19
CA ASN A 61 6.39 -5.05 0.67
C ASN A 61 6.23 -4.62 2.12
N VAL A 62 7.21 -4.99 2.94
CA VAL A 62 7.24 -4.59 4.36
C VAL A 62 8.63 -4.12 4.71
N GLY A 63 8.72 -2.96 5.36
CA GLY A 63 10.01 -2.49 5.84
C GLY A 63 10.10 -0.99 6.01
N ILE A 64 11.29 -0.56 6.40
CA ILE A 64 11.65 0.85 6.56
C ILE A 64 11.95 1.42 5.18
N ARG A 65 11.29 2.52 4.81
CA ARG A 65 11.39 3.10 3.48
C ARG A 65 12.69 3.88 3.26
N SER A 66 13.17 4.60 4.22
CA SER A 66 14.43 5.34 4.14
C SER A 66 14.95 5.66 5.53
N GLU A 67 16.24 5.41 5.75
CA GLU A 67 16.94 5.86 6.96
C GLU A 67 17.68 7.19 6.73
N THR A 68 17.78 7.64 5.47
CA THR A 68 18.61 8.80 5.08
C THR A 68 17.82 10.08 4.89
N ASP A 69 16.50 9.98 4.80
CA ASP A 69 15.61 11.10 4.63
C ASP A 69 14.68 11.20 5.86
N GLU A 70 15.08 12.03 6.83
CA GLU A 70 14.36 12.18 8.10
C GLU A 70 12.93 12.67 7.91
N ASP A 71 12.66 13.42 6.82
CA ASP A 71 11.32 13.95 6.52
C ASP A 71 10.37 12.86 5.98
N TYR A 72 10.91 11.72 5.50
CA TYR A 72 10.13 10.65 4.87
C TYR A 72 10.35 9.26 5.47
N ALA A 73 11.08 9.19 6.58
CA ALA A 73 11.35 7.93 7.25
C ALA A 73 10.06 7.34 7.82
N GLY A 74 9.72 6.15 7.37
CA GLY A 74 8.50 5.47 7.78
C GLY A 74 8.57 3.97 7.60
N PHE A 75 7.73 3.26 8.34
CA PHE A 75 7.54 1.84 8.17
C PHE A 75 6.31 1.60 7.29
N ARG A 76 6.46 0.76 6.26
CA ARG A 76 5.40 0.45 5.30
C ARG A 76 4.99 -1.01 5.40
N VAL A 77 3.69 -1.25 5.37
CA VAL A 77 3.07 -2.55 5.14
C VAL A 77 2.20 -2.44 3.89
N HIS A 78 2.58 -3.12 2.82
CA HIS A 78 1.85 -3.11 1.57
C HIS A 78 1.15 -4.45 1.38
N LEU A 79 -0.17 -4.42 1.29
CA LEU A 79 -1.07 -5.54 1.07
C LEU A 79 -1.75 -5.37 -0.28
N TRP A 80 -1.60 -6.37 -1.13
CA TRP A 80 -2.20 -6.43 -2.45
C TRP A 80 -3.31 -7.48 -2.51
N SER A 81 -4.35 -7.24 -3.29
CA SER A 81 -5.44 -8.18 -3.50
C SER A 81 -5.87 -8.25 -4.95
N GLU A 82 -6.20 -9.46 -5.42
CA GLU A 82 -6.85 -9.66 -6.73
C GLU A 82 -8.28 -9.12 -6.79
N LYS A 83 -8.88 -8.76 -5.65
CA LYS A 83 -10.22 -8.17 -5.61
C LYS A 83 -10.21 -6.74 -6.15
N ASP A 84 -11.31 -6.36 -6.77
CA ASP A 84 -11.49 -4.98 -7.27
C ASP A 84 -11.71 -3.95 -6.15
N CYS A 85 -12.22 -4.37 -5.02
CA CYS A 85 -12.59 -3.51 -3.90
C CYS A 85 -12.24 -4.16 -2.57
N TRP A 86 -12.01 -3.32 -1.56
CA TRP A 86 -11.68 -3.72 -0.20
C TRP A 86 -12.87 -3.60 0.76
N ASN A 87 -12.77 -4.32 1.86
CA ASN A 87 -13.62 -4.11 3.01
C ASN A 87 -12.93 -3.13 3.99
N LEU A 88 -13.51 -1.95 4.17
CA LEU A 88 -12.97 -0.92 5.07
C LEU A 88 -12.80 -1.40 6.51
N THR A 89 -13.74 -2.22 7.01
CA THR A 89 -13.67 -2.78 8.36
C THR A 89 -12.46 -3.70 8.53
N ASP A 90 -12.14 -4.50 7.49
CA ASP A 90 -10.96 -5.38 7.53
C ASP A 90 -9.67 -4.57 7.44
N MET A 91 -9.62 -3.54 6.59
CA MET A 91 -8.47 -2.64 6.52
C MET A 91 -8.22 -1.94 7.86
N ALA A 92 -9.26 -1.43 8.51
CA ALA A 92 -9.18 -0.82 9.83
C ALA A 92 -8.66 -1.84 10.86
N ARG A 93 -9.26 -3.04 10.90
CA ARG A 93 -8.86 -4.12 11.80
C ARG A 93 -7.37 -4.46 11.65
N VAL A 94 -6.87 -4.61 10.42
CA VAL A 94 -5.46 -4.87 10.13
C VAL A 94 -4.59 -3.73 10.66
N SER A 95 -4.92 -2.50 10.30
CA SER A 95 -4.12 -1.32 10.65
C SER A 95 -4.02 -1.12 12.17
N TYR A 96 -5.14 -1.11 12.87
CA TYR A 96 -5.18 -0.92 14.33
C TYR A 96 -4.58 -2.09 15.12
N THR A 97 -4.64 -3.31 14.58
CA THR A 97 -4.05 -4.47 15.26
C THR A 97 -2.54 -4.54 15.07
N LEU A 98 -2.04 -4.21 13.88
CA LEU A 98 -0.62 -4.38 13.57
C LEU A 98 0.23 -3.17 13.99
N GLU A 99 -0.32 -1.96 13.95
CA GLU A 99 0.43 -0.73 14.29
C GLU A 99 1.18 -0.84 15.63
N PRO A 100 0.54 -1.15 16.78
CA PRO A 100 1.25 -1.21 18.06
C PRO A 100 2.27 -2.36 18.10
N LYS A 101 2.03 -3.45 17.39
CA LYS A 101 2.96 -4.58 17.30
C LYS A 101 4.22 -4.20 16.51
N ILE A 102 4.04 -3.48 15.39
CA ILE A 102 5.13 -2.97 14.56
C ILE A 102 5.96 -1.97 15.37
N ARG A 103 5.34 -0.99 16.06
CA ARG A 103 6.09 -0.04 16.90
C ARG A 103 6.94 -0.74 17.94
N SER A 104 6.38 -1.74 18.59
CA SER A 104 7.13 -2.55 19.55
C SER A 104 8.30 -3.30 18.91
N TYR A 105 8.12 -3.80 17.69
CA TYR A 105 9.14 -4.60 16.99
C TYR A 105 10.29 -3.76 16.42
N ILE A 106 9.98 -2.60 15.82
CA ILE A 106 11.02 -1.74 15.22
C ILE A 106 11.91 -1.06 16.26
N GLY A 107 11.49 -1.02 17.52
CA GLY A 107 12.29 -0.53 18.65
C GLY A 107 12.30 0.99 18.79
N GLU A 108 12.96 1.45 19.85
CA GLU A 108 12.94 2.86 20.28
C GLU A 108 13.50 3.83 19.22
N LYS A 109 14.52 3.40 18.46
CA LYS A 109 15.13 4.23 17.40
C LYS A 109 14.12 4.73 16.37
N TYR A 110 13.04 3.96 16.14
CA TYR A 110 12.06 4.21 15.10
C TYR A 110 10.66 4.52 15.63
N GLN A 111 10.54 4.84 16.91
CA GLN A 111 9.23 5.13 17.53
C GLN A 111 8.52 6.35 16.93
N SER A 112 9.28 7.32 16.41
CA SER A 112 8.77 8.51 15.74
C SER A 112 8.41 8.28 14.28
N TYR A 113 8.70 7.09 13.71
CA TYR A 113 8.41 6.82 12.32
C TYR A 113 6.91 6.70 12.07
N ALA A 114 6.45 7.28 10.97
CA ALA A 114 5.11 7.01 10.49
C ALA A 114 4.98 5.53 10.11
N ILE A 115 3.84 4.91 10.46
CA ILE A 115 3.51 3.56 10.04
C ILE A 115 2.37 3.63 9.03
N SER A 116 2.64 3.18 7.81
CA SER A 116 1.73 3.24 6.69
C SER A 116 1.26 1.85 6.29
N PHE A 117 -0.05 1.65 6.25
CA PHE A 117 -0.70 0.49 5.67
C PHE A 117 -1.25 0.87 4.31
N ILE A 118 -0.76 0.21 3.28
CA ILE A 118 -1.19 0.41 1.89
C ILE A 118 -1.97 -0.82 1.46
N PHE A 119 -3.18 -0.60 0.98
CA PHE A 119 -4.06 -1.61 0.44
C PHE A 119 -4.26 -1.33 -1.05
N GLU A 120 -3.67 -2.17 -1.89
CA GLU A 120 -3.74 -2.04 -3.33
C GLU A 120 -4.58 -3.17 -3.94
N SER A 121 -5.44 -2.83 -4.89
CA SER A 121 -6.24 -3.80 -5.63
C SER A 121 -5.67 -4.04 -7.01
N TYR A 122 -6.08 -5.15 -7.62
CA TYR A 122 -5.78 -5.48 -9.02
C TYR A 122 -6.08 -4.33 -10.00
N ALA A 123 -7.11 -3.53 -9.73
CA ALA A 123 -7.47 -2.38 -10.56
C ALA A 123 -6.60 -1.12 -10.30
N GLY A 124 -5.50 -1.24 -9.56
CA GLY A 124 -4.62 -0.12 -9.22
C GLY A 124 -5.26 0.90 -8.29
N ARG A 125 -6.28 0.49 -7.52
CA ARG A 125 -6.91 1.34 -6.52
C ARG A 125 -6.11 1.25 -5.25
N ILE A 126 -5.79 2.40 -4.67
CA ILE A 126 -4.95 2.48 -3.49
C ILE A 126 -5.73 3.16 -2.37
N PHE A 127 -5.81 2.47 -1.24
CA PHE A 127 -6.24 3.02 0.02
C PHE A 127 -5.07 2.95 1.00
N GLN A 128 -4.80 4.03 1.69
CA GLN A 128 -3.69 4.10 2.63
C GLN A 128 -4.17 4.67 3.96
N PHE A 129 -3.76 4.03 5.05
CA PHE A 129 -3.94 4.53 6.39
C PHE A 129 -2.58 4.70 7.06
N ILE A 130 -2.33 5.91 7.56
CA ILE A 130 -1.02 6.32 8.08
C ILE A 130 -1.17 6.76 9.53
N PHE A 131 -0.41 6.13 10.41
CA PHE A 131 -0.22 6.57 11.78
C PHE A 131 1.09 7.38 11.82
N TYR A 132 1.00 8.70 11.84
CA TYR A 132 2.17 9.55 12.04
C TYR A 132 2.64 9.46 13.48
N ASP A 133 1.71 9.63 14.43
CA ASP A 133 1.89 9.46 15.86
C ASP A 133 0.53 9.10 16.50
N LYS A 134 0.43 9.24 17.82
CA LYS A 134 -0.83 8.97 18.53
C LYS A 134 -1.96 9.97 18.20
N ASP A 135 -1.59 11.20 17.83
CA ASP A 135 -2.52 12.33 17.67
C ASP A 135 -2.80 12.67 16.20
N LYS A 136 -1.98 12.13 15.26
CA LYS A 136 -2.14 12.36 13.84
C LYS A 136 -2.24 11.06 13.05
N LYS A 137 -3.43 10.84 12.46
CA LYS A 137 -3.73 9.69 11.62
C LYS A 137 -4.40 10.13 10.32
N MET A 138 -3.87 9.70 9.20
CA MET A 138 -4.34 10.10 7.88
C MET A 138 -4.95 8.92 7.14
N VAL A 139 -6.09 9.17 6.51
CA VAL A 139 -6.64 8.32 5.44
C VAL A 139 -6.34 8.97 4.11
N SER A 140 -5.68 8.24 3.23
CA SER A 140 -5.39 8.65 1.86
C SER A 140 -6.00 7.69 0.86
N MET A 141 -6.60 8.23 -0.20
CA MET A 141 -7.39 7.47 -1.16
C MET A 141 -7.05 7.90 -2.59
N ALA A 142 -6.83 6.92 -3.45
CA ALA A 142 -6.64 7.14 -4.88
C ALA A 142 -7.45 6.13 -5.70
N ASN A 143 -8.06 6.57 -6.79
CA ASN A 143 -8.80 5.75 -7.76
C ASN A 143 -10.00 4.97 -7.17
N LEU A 144 -10.71 5.50 -6.18
CA LEU A 144 -11.78 4.78 -5.46
C LEU A 144 -13.18 4.87 -6.09
N GLY A 145 -13.38 5.62 -7.15
CA GLY A 145 -14.70 6.02 -7.69
C GLY A 145 -15.73 4.90 -7.92
N TRP A 146 -15.30 3.64 -7.99
CA TRP A 146 -16.16 2.49 -8.33
C TRP A 146 -16.41 1.51 -7.18
N CYS A 147 -15.73 1.65 -6.05
CA CYS A 147 -15.83 0.69 -4.94
C CYS A 147 -17.03 0.92 -4.02
N GLY A 148 -17.84 1.93 -4.26
CA GLY A 148 -18.94 2.30 -3.37
C GLY A 148 -18.45 2.71 -1.96
N ILE A 149 -17.19 3.05 -1.84
CA ILE A 149 -16.58 3.64 -0.65
C ILE A 149 -17.02 5.09 -0.58
N THR A 150 -17.58 5.48 0.55
CA THR A 150 -18.08 6.84 0.78
C THR A 150 -17.44 7.41 2.05
N LEU A 151 -17.32 8.71 2.14
CA LEU A 151 -16.76 9.38 3.31
C LEU A 151 -17.40 8.93 4.64
N PRO A 152 -18.75 8.79 4.76
CA PRO A 152 -19.35 8.26 5.97
C PRO A 152 -18.84 6.88 6.38
N LYS A 153 -18.68 5.96 5.43
CA LYS A 153 -18.15 4.61 5.70
C LYS A 153 -16.69 4.64 6.13
N ILE A 154 -15.90 5.57 5.57
CA ILE A 154 -14.50 5.75 5.96
C ILE A 154 -14.42 6.25 7.40
N ILE A 155 -15.23 7.24 7.76
CA ILE A 155 -15.28 7.78 9.11
C ILE A 155 -15.76 6.71 10.11
N GLU A 156 -16.73 5.88 9.72
CA GLU A 156 -17.18 4.75 10.54
C GLU A 156 -16.04 3.74 10.80
N ALA A 157 -15.23 3.45 9.79
CA ALA A 157 -14.11 2.50 9.92
C ALA A 157 -12.89 3.10 10.64
N PHE A 158 -12.63 4.41 10.47
CA PHE A 158 -11.47 5.13 11.00
C PHE A 158 -11.92 6.38 11.77
N PRO A 159 -12.64 6.24 12.90
CA PRO A 159 -13.29 7.36 13.59
C PRO A 159 -12.31 8.33 14.25
N ASP A 160 -11.08 7.91 14.47
CA ASP A 160 -10.02 8.70 15.11
C ASP A 160 -9.03 9.29 14.09
N MET A 161 -9.36 9.25 12.80
CA MET A 161 -8.55 9.95 11.80
C MET A 161 -8.62 11.47 12.01
N THR A 162 -7.49 12.11 11.80
CA THR A 162 -7.37 13.57 11.95
C THR A 162 -6.98 14.26 10.65
N SER A 163 -6.69 13.50 9.62
CA SER A 163 -6.28 13.99 8.31
C SER A 163 -6.90 13.15 7.20
N ILE A 164 -7.29 13.82 6.12
CA ILE A 164 -7.88 13.20 4.94
C ILE A 164 -7.09 13.63 3.70
N SER A 165 -6.75 12.69 2.84
CA SER A 165 -6.23 12.97 1.51
C SER A 165 -7.14 12.33 0.46
N THR A 166 -7.67 13.14 -0.45
CA THR A 166 -8.55 12.67 -1.52
C THR A 166 -7.95 13.00 -2.88
N ASP A 167 -7.76 11.98 -3.69
CA ASP A 167 -7.44 12.14 -5.10
C ASP A 167 -8.70 12.47 -5.93
N GLY A 168 -8.48 13.02 -7.15
CA GLY A 168 -9.51 13.56 -8.06
C GLY A 168 -10.72 12.67 -8.34
N ASP A 169 -10.59 11.37 -8.15
CA ASP A 169 -11.64 10.40 -8.46
C ASP A 169 -12.60 10.12 -7.30
N VAL A 170 -12.41 10.74 -6.14
CA VAL A 170 -13.32 10.56 -5.00
C VAL A 170 -14.44 11.58 -5.05
N ALA A 171 -15.58 11.17 -5.61
CA ALA A 171 -16.77 11.99 -5.61
C ALA A 171 -17.38 12.07 -4.19
N ILE A 172 -17.14 13.18 -3.50
CA ILE A 172 -17.77 13.50 -2.23
C ILE A 172 -19.01 14.38 -2.52
N SER A 173 -20.19 13.95 -2.11
CA SER A 173 -21.36 14.82 -2.11
C SER A 173 -21.38 15.71 -0.86
N PHE A 174 -22.10 16.85 -0.93
CA PHE A 174 -22.25 17.72 0.25
C PHE A 174 -22.91 16.98 1.43
N ASP A 175 -23.84 16.06 1.14
CA ASP A 175 -24.47 15.27 2.20
C ASP A 175 -23.49 14.26 2.83
N ALA A 176 -22.62 13.68 2.03
CA ALA A 176 -21.55 12.81 2.55
C ALA A 176 -20.53 13.59 3.39
N LEU A 177 -20.27 14.85 3.02
CA LEU A 177 -19.36 15.73 3.78
C LEU A 177 -19.82 15.95 5.23
N LYS A 178 -21.14 15.98 5.49
CA LYS A 178 -21.67 16.14 6.84
C LYS A 178 -21.21 15.06 7.83
N ALA A 179 -20.77 13.91 7.34
CA ALA A 179 -20.25 12.86 8.20
C ALA A 179 -19.01 13.30 9.02
N ILE A 180 -18.28 14.34 8.59
CA ILE A 180 -17.14 14.87 9.35
C ILE A 180 -17.52 15.35 10.76
N GLU A 181 -18.79 15.68 11.00
CA GLU A 181 -19.31 16.03 12.33
C GLU A 181 -19.11 14.90 13.37
N GLN A 182 -18.87 13.68 12.92
CA GLN A 182 -18.59 12.51 13.77
C GLN A 182 -17.14 12.40 14.20
N LEU A 183 -16.24 13.18 13.58
CA LEU A 183 -14.83 13.20 13.96
C LEU A 183 -14.63 14.07 15.19
N GLU A 184 -13.75 13.64 16.09
CA GLU A 184 -13.36 14.45 17.24
C GLU A 184 -12.50 15.65 16.83
N SER A 185 -11.66 15.48 15.80
CA SER A 185 -10.80 16.53 15.26
C SER A 185 -10.49 16.28 13.78
N LEU A 186 -10.30 17.34 13.03
CA LEU A 186 -9.77 17.31 11.68
C LEU A 186 -8.72 18.41 11.56
N GLN A 187 -7.47 18.02 11.38
CA GLN A 187 -6.31 18.93 11.35
C GLN A 187 -6.02 19.41 9.94
N ASP A 188 -6.08 18.51 8.97
CA ASP A 188 -5.83 18.87 7.56
C ASP A 188 -6.64 18.01 6.58
N TRP A 189 -6.95 18.62 5.43
CA TRP A 189 -7.57 17.97 4.29
C TRP A 189 -6.80 18.30 3.03
N TRP A 190 -6.22 17.28 2.42
CA TRP A 190 -5.48 17.36 1.17
C TRP A 190 -6.41 17.01 0.01
N CYS A 191 -6.61 17.90 -0.93
CA CYS A 191 -7.43 17.68 -2.12
C CYS A 191 -6.98 18.55 -3.27
N PHE A 192 -7.40 18.21 -4.48
CA PHE A 192 -7.27 19.13 -5.59
C PHE A 192 -8.31 20.25 -5.46
N SER A 193 -7.90 21.51 -5.66
CA SER A 193 -8.75 22.69 -5.48
C SER A 193 -10.01 22.66 -6.34
N GLU A 194 -9.93 22.03 -7.53
CA GLU A 194 -11.06 21.86 -8.46
C GLU A 194 -12.17 20.98 -7.89
N ILE A 195 -11.84 20.14 -6.88
CA ILE A 195 -12.77 19.15 -6.31
C ILE A 195 -13.48 19.70 -5.07
N MET A 196 -12.86 20.68 -4.38
CA MET A 196 -13.42 21.22 -3.15
C MET A 196 -14.02 22.62 -3.35
N PRO A 197 -15.36 22.71 -3.60
CA PRO A 197 -16.05 23.97 -3.72
C PRO A 197 -15.92 24.83 -2.45
N GLU A 198 -15.93 26.16 -2.57
CA GLU A 198 -15.73 27.09 -1.46
C GLU A 198 -16.74 26.86 -0.31
N LYS A 199 -18.01 26.61 -0.66
CA LYS A 199 -19.05 26.29 0.35
C LYS A 199 -18.73 25.06 1.20
N TRP A 200 -17.87 24.13 0.72
CA TRP A 200 -17.47 22.96 1.48
C TRP A 200 -16.33 23.31 2.43
N LYS A 201 -15.42 24.17 2.02
CA LYS A 201 -14.37 24.71 2.88
C LYS A 201 -14.99 25.50 4.04
N GLU A 202 -15.95 26.39 3.73
CA GLU A 202 -16.71 27.12 4.73
C GLU A 202 -17.42 26.20 5.72
N TYR A 203 -17.99 25.10 5.24
CA TYR A 203 -18.63 24.11 6.10
C TYR A 203 -17.63 23.39 6.98
N ILE A 204 -16.48 22.93 6.43
CA ILE A 204 -15.43 22.29 7.20
C ILE A 204 -14.93 23.24 8.30
N TRP A 205 -14.63 24.49 7.96
CA TRP A 205 -14.16 25.48 8.94
C TRP A 205 -15.21 25.88 9.98
N SER A 206 -16.49 25.72 9.68
CA SER A 206 -17.54 25.92 10.67
C SER A 206 -17.54 24.88 11.80
N ILE A 207 -16.98 23.68 11.53
CA ILE A 207 -16.88 22.58 12.49
C ILE A 207 -15.45 22.50 13.05
N PHE A 208 -14.46 22.60 12.19
CA PHE A 208 -13.04 22.55 12.50
C PHE A 208 -12.34 23.84 12.05
N PRO A 209 -12.39 24.91 12.85
CA PRO A 209 -11.88 26.23 12.44
C PRO A 209 -10.38 26.24 12.08
N ASP A 210 -9.61 25.36 12.71
CA ASP A 210 -8.16 25.27 12.52
C ASP A 210 -7.76 24.23 11.45
N CYS A 211 -8.73 23.62 10.75
CA CYS A 211 -8.45 22.64 9.72
C CYS A 211 -7.75 23.30 8.53
N GLU A 212 -6.56 22.80 8.20
CA GLU A 212 -5.79 23.26 7.05
C GLU A 212 -6.25 22.52 5.77
N ILE A 213 -6.83 23.26 4.83
CA ILE A 213 -7.22 22.72 3.53
C ILE A 213 -6.09 22.99 2.54
N ARG A 214 -5.44 21.92 2.06
CA ARG A 214 -4.26 21.98 1.20
C ARG A 214 -4.60 21.56 -0.21
N ASP A 215 -4.16 22.38 -1.17
CA ASP A 215 -4.37 22.13 -2.59
C ASP A 215 -3.25 21.25 -3.17
N LEU A 216 -3.64 20.08 -3.66
CA LEU A 216 -2.72 19.16 -4.35
C LEU A 216 -2.44 19.56 -5.82
N SER A 217 -3.15 20.53 -6.39
CA SER A 217 -2.93 20.99 -7.78
C SER A 217 -1.52 21.55 -7.99
N ASN A 218 -0.94 22.12 -6.93
CA ASN A 218 0.44 22.63 -6.94
C ASN A 218 1.46 21.60 -6.46
N TYR A 219 1.06 20.35 -6.35
CA TYR A 219 1.85 19.27 -5.77
C TYR A 219 3.20 19.06 -6.44
N TRP A 220 3.28 19.21 -7.75
CA TRP A 220 4.52 19.05 -8.50
C TRP A 220 5.56 20.14 -8.19
N GLU A 221 5.15 21.24 -7.55
CA GLU A 221 6.03 22.31 -7.07
C GLU A 221 6.43 22.12 -5.58
N ILE A 222 5.71 21.25 -4.85
CA ILE A 222 5.97 20.97 -3.44
C ILE A 222 6.75 19.65 -3.37
N GLU A 223 8.08 19.74 -3.39
CA GLU A 223 9.00 18.58 -3.26
C GLU A 223 8.84 17.77 -1.96
N LYS A 224 7.81 18.03 -1.13
CA LYS A 224 7.73 17.55 0.25
C LYS A 224 6.34 17.05 0.66
N VAL A 225 5.70 16.20 -0.13
CA VAL A 225 4.55 15.47 0.39
C VAL A 225 4.98 14.08 0.82
N PRO A 226 4.74 13.68 2.07
CA PRO A 226 5.09 12.35 2.56
C PRO A 226 4.12 11.31 1.96
N TRP A 227 4.59 10.60 0.96
CA TRP A 227 3.96 9.40 0.43
C TRP A 227 4.55 8.16 1.05
#